data_0fe2248cc7fc27ae9fd48cdb13270be8
#
_entry.id   0fe2248cc7fc27ae9fd48cdb13270be8
#
_cell.length_a   1.000
_cell.length_b   1.000
_cell.length_c   1.000
_cell.angle_alpha   90.00
_cell.angle_beta   90.00
_cell.angle_gamma   90.00
#
_symmetry.space_group_name_H-M   'P 1'
#
loop_
_entity.id
_entity.type
_entity.pdbx_description
1 polymer ?
#
loop_
_entity_poly.entity_id
_entity_poly.type
_entity_poly.pdbx_seq_one_letter_code
_entity_poly.pdbx_strand_id
1 'polypeptide(L)'
;IRKQLTMNKNDKLSRTTTMIRQLKKIAHSRWYWPALLLLSLGFLAVALYYQYILEQLPCVLCIQVRSLMLALAFIGLNAYILNNKWTSRGAHILAVLVAAALLDRSYQLLGTERGFIFGDCGFDLGLPSWLPLDSWFPHLFRVESSCGYTPELVFGITMAEALIVFSSVFLLFSLGLAVMSFMRKDN
;
A
#
# COMPACT_ATOMS: atom_id res chain seq x y z
N ILE A 1 11.60 -40.22 -17.79
CA ILE A 1 12.03 -38.84 -17.62
C ILE A 1 11.13 -37.91 -18.43
N ARG A 2 10.84 -38.13 -19.72
CA ARG A 2 10.01 -37.27 -20.59
C ARG A 2 8.55 -37.12 -20.09
N LYS A 3 7.94 -38.19 -19.58
CA LYS A 3 6.57 -38.21 -19.05
C LYS A 3 6.41 -37.43 -17.76
N GLN A 4 7.43 -37.45 -16.89
CA GLN A 4 7.40 -36.64 -15.64
C GLN A 4 7.57 -35.14 -15.91
N LEU A 5 8.35 -34.74 -16.92
CA LEU A 5 8.55 -33.37 -17.31
C LEU A 5 7.25 -32.77 -17.90
N THR A 6 6.49 -33.54 -18.69
CA THR A 6 5.21 -33.10 -19.27
C THR A 6 4.10 -32.99 -18.21
N MET A 7 4.04 -33.91 -17.24
CA MET A 7 3.10 -33.85 -16.11
C MET A 7 3.36 -32.61 -15.24
N ASN A 8 4.61 -32.32 -14.90
CA ASN A 8 4.97 -31.13 -14.11
C ASN A 8 4.64 -29.83 -14.85
N LYS A 9 4.82 -29.78 -16.18
CA LYS A 9 4.49 -28.62 -17.00
C LYS A 9 2.97 -28.37 -17.05
N ASN A 10 2.15 -29.42 -17.18
CA ASN A 10 0.70 -29.33 -17.21
C ASN A 10 0.11 -28.92 -15.86
N ASP A 11 0.66 -29.39 -14.75
CA ASP A 11 0.24 -29.02 -13.39
C ASP A 11 0.58 -27.54 -13.09
N LYS A 12 1.77 -27.07 -13.47
CA LYS A 12 2.12 -25.65 -13.38
C LYS A 12 1.20 -24.77 -14.24
N LEU A 13 0.90 -25.19 -15.47
CA LEU A 13 0.02 -24.46 -16.36
C LEU A 13 -1.41 -24.38 -15.80
N SER A 14 -1.92 -25.47 -15.24
CA SER A 14 -3.24 -25.54 -14.58
C SER A 14 -3.32 -24.60 -13.39
N ARG A 15 -2.29 -24.60 -12.51
CA ARG A 15 -2.23 -23.69 -11.35
C ARG A 15 -2.17 -22.22 -11.79
N THR A 16 -1.36 -21.90 -12.79
CA THR A 16 -1.26 -20.53 -13.31
C THR A 16 -2.60 -20.06 -13.89
N THR A 17 -3.28 -20.91 -14.65
CA THR A 17 -4.61 -20.61 -15.23
C THR A 17 -5.66 -20.38 -14.14
N THR A 18 -5.61 -21.17 -13.07
CA THR A 18 -6.51 -21.01 -11.91
C THR A 18 -6.25 -19.70 -11.18
N MET A 19 -4.98 -19.34 -10.91
CA MET A 19 -4.61 -18.07 -10.30
C MET A 19 -5.07 -16.87 -11.13
N ILE A 20 -4.85 -16.89 -12.45
CA ILE A 20 -5.28 -15.83 -13.36
C ILE A 20 -6.82 -15.68 -13.32
N ARG A 21 -7.56 -16.79 -13.27
CA ARG A 21 -9.02 -16.76 -13.16
C ARG A 21 -9.49 -16.15 -11.84
N GLN A 22 -8.84 -16.48 -10.73
CA GLN A 22 -9.13 -15.90 -9.42
C GLN A 22 -8.83 -14.40 -9.37
N LEU A 23 -7.66 -13.97 -9.82
CA LEU A 23 -7.29 -12.56 -9.91
C LEU A 23 -8.27 -11.77 -10.77
N LYS A 24 -8.70 -12.33 -11.91
CA LYS A 24 -9.70 -11.71 -12.78
C LYS A 24 -11.06 -11.57 -12.08
N LYS A 25 -11.45 -12.56 -11.27
CA LYS A 25 -12.68 -12.50 -10.46
C LYS A 25 -12.59 -11.41 -9.39
N ILE A 26 -11.46 -11.30 -8.70
CA ILE A 26 -11.22 -10.27 -7.68
C ILE A 26 -11.17 -8.87 -8.29
N ALA A 27 -10.44 -8.67 -9.40
CA ALA A 27 -10.33 -7.39 -10.09
C ALA A 27 -11.70 -6.83 -10.55
N HIS A 28 -12.67 -7.70 -10.76
CA HIS A 28 -14.04 -7.32 -11.16
C HIS A 28 -15.03 -7.39 -10.00
N SER A 29 -14.59 -7.79 -8.81
CA SER A 29 -15.45 -7.88 -7.63
C SER A 29 -15.72 -6.50 -7.06
N ARG A 30 -16.98 -6.18 -6.88
CA ARG A 30 -17.42 -4.95 -6.19
C ARG A 30 -16.91 -4.90 -4.74
N TRP A 31 -16.62 -6.05 -4.14
CA TRP A 31 -16.12 -6.18 -2.76
C TRP A 31 -14.64 -5.84 -2.61
N TYR A 32 -13.88 -5.79 -3.69
CA TYR A 32 -12.46 -5.40 -3.65
C TYR A 32 -12.27 -3.96 -3.12
N TRP A 33 -13.09 -3.02 -3.57
CA TRP A 33 -12.98 -1.62 -3.19
C TRP A 33 -13.28 -1.35 -1.72
N PRO A 34 -14.39 -1.85 -1.12
CA PRO A 34 -14.60 -1.71 0.31
C PRO A 34 -13.56 -2.47 1.15
N ALA A 35 -13.04 -3.60 0.67
CA ALA A 35 -11.94 -4.28 1.35
C ALA A 35 -10.65 -3.43 1.36
N LEU A 36 -10.31 -2.77 0.25
CA LEU A 36 -9.19 -1.84 0.17
C LEU A 36 -9.39 -0.64 1.11
N LEU A 37 -10.59 -0.07 1.15
CA LEU A 37 -10.95 1.02 2.07
C LEU A 37 -10.77 0.60 3.54
N LEU A 38 -11.32 -0.55 3.93
CA LEU A 38 -11.21 -1.07 5.29
C LEU A 38 -9.75 -1.39 5.68
N LEU A 39 -8.98 -1.95 4.74
CA LEU A 39 -7.55 -2.22 4.96
C LEU A 39 -6.79 -0.92 5.22
N SER A 40 -6.99 0.10 4.39
CA SER A 40 -6.32 1.40 4.53
C SER A 40 -6.69 2.11 5.82
N LEU A 41 -7.97 2.10 6.19
CA LEU A 41 -8.45 2.65 7.46
C LEU A 41 -7.93 1.85 8.67
N GLY A 42 -7.81 0.54 8.55
CA GLY A 42 -7.21 -0.32 9.57
C GLY A 42 -5.74 0.05 9.83
N PHE A 43 -4.94 0.26 8.80
CA PHE A 43 -3.56 0.74 8.96
C PHE A 43 -3.48 2.12 9.61
N LEU A 44 -4.37 3.05 9.23
CA LEU A 44 -4.47 4.36 9.87
C LEU A 44 -4.83 4.23 11.35
N ALA A 45 -5.78 3.37 11.69
CA ALA A 45 -6.18 3.13 13.07
C ALA A 45 -5.03 2.55 13.91
N VAL A 46 -4.28 1.59 13.36
CA VAL A 46 -3.08 1.06 14.03
C VAL A 46 -2.04 2.17 14.23
N ALA A 47 -1.77 3.00 13.22
CA ALA A 47 -0.81 4.09 13.33
C ALA A 47 -1.21 5.12 14.41
N LEU A 48 -2.51 5.42 14.54
CA LEU A 48 -3.04 6.31 15.59
C LEU A 48 -3.00 5.65 16.98
N TYR A 49 -3.25 4.35 17.06
CA TYR A 49 -3.11 3.61 18.30
C TYR A 49 -1.69 3.68 18.85
N TYR A 50 -0.67 3.49 17.99
CA TYR A 50 0.73 3.65 18.40
C TYR A 50 1.06 5.07 18.83
N GLN A 51 0.52 6.09 18.15
CA GLN A 51 0.76 7.48 18.50
C GLN A 51 0.11 7.90 19.83
N TYR A 52 -1.18 7.59 20.03
CA TYR A 52 -1.94 8.12 21.15
C TYR A 52 -1.98 7.22 22.38
N ILE A 53 -1.86 5.92 22.21
CA ILE A 53 -1.92 4.97 23.33
C ILE A 53 -0.52 4.54 23.77
N LEU A 54 0.39 4.34 22.81
CA LEU A 54 1.76 3.96 23.10
C LEU A 54 2.73 5.16 23.08
N GLU A 55 2.23 6.39 22.91
CA GLU A 55 2.98 7.64 22.93
C GLU A 55 4.18 7.67 21.97
N GLN A 56 4.08 6.94 20.86
CA GLN A 56 5.14 6.88 19.85
C GLN A 56 5.03 8.07 18.90
N LEU A 57 6.00 8.98 19.00
CA LEU A 57 6.04 10.21 18.19
C LEU A 57 6.28 9.91 16.71
N PRO A 58 5.39 10.35 15.80
CA PRO A 58 5.53 10.04 14.37
C PRO A 58 6.61 10.90 13.70
N CYS A 59 7.43 10.25 12.87
CA CYS A 59 8.41 10.90 12.00
C CYS A 59 7.78 11.34 10.66
N VAL A 60 8.51 12.14 9.87
CA VAL A 60 8.08 12.61 8.53
C VAL A 60 7.67 11.46 7.63
N LEU A 61 8.48 10.41 7.52
CA LEU A 61 8.19 9.25 6.67
C LEU A 61 6.94 8.50 7.13
N CYS A 62 6.73 8.40 8.45
CA CYS A 62 5.52 7.80 9.02
C CYS A 62 4.25 8.58 8.62
N ILE A 63 4.32 9.92 8.64
CA ILE A 63 3.23 10.79 8.22
C ILE A 63 2.98 10.70 6.71
N GLN A 64 4.03 10.61 5.89
CA GLN A 64 3.90 10.39 4.45
C GLN A 64 3.23 9.05 4.12
N VAL A 65 3.57 7.97 4.84
CA VAL A 65 2.87 6.68 4.72
C VAL A 65 1.39 6.80 5.07
N ARG A 66 1.04 7.54 6.16
CA ARG A 66 -0.38 7.78 6.51
C ARG A 66 -1.13 8.53 5.41
N SER A 67 -0.50 9.54 4.78
CA SER A 67 -1.12 10.27 3.67
C SER A 67 -1.36 9.39 2.45
N LEU A 68 -0.44 8.46 2.14
CA LEU A 68 -0.61 7.46 1.08
C LEU A 68 -1.72 6.45 1.41
N MET A 69 -1.84 6.01 2.66
CA MET A 69 -2.95 5.15 3.10
C MET A 69 -4.30 5.86 3.00
N LEU A 70 -4.35 7.16 3.35
CA LEU A 70 -5.55 7.96 3.17
C LEU A 70 -5.92 8.11 1.69
N ALA A 71 -4.93 8.31 0.80
CA ALA A 71 -5.15 8.34 -0.64
C ALA A 71 -5.71 7.01 -1.17
N LEU A 72 -5.21 5.86 -0.69
CA LEU A 72 -5.78 4.55 -1.03
C LEU A 72 -7.22 4.39 -0.56
N ALA A 73 -7.54 4.85 0.65
CA ALA A 73 -8.90 4.84 1.19
C ALA A 73 -9.83 5.67 0.30
N PHE A 74 -9.38 6.86 -0.13
CA PHE A 74 -10.13 7.74 -1.01
C PHE A 74 -10.34 7.14 -2.41
N ILE A 75 -9.32 6.51 -3.00
CA ILE A 75 -9.42 5.79 -4.27
C ILE A 75 -10.43 4.65 -4.15
N GLY A 76 -10.36 3.85 -3.08
CA GLY A 76 -11.30 2.74 -2.83
C GLY A 76 -12.74 3.21 -2.69
N LEU A 77 -12.96 4.30 -1.95
CA LEU A 77 -14.28 4.89 -1.77
C LEU A 77 -14.87 5.41 -3.09
N ASN A 78 -14.10 6.19 -3.85
CA ASN A 78 -14.55 6.72 -5.13
C ASN A 78 -14.85 5.62 -6.16
N ALA A 79 -13.98 4.61 -6.25
CA ALA A 79 -14.18 3.48 -7.14
C ALA A 79 -15.43 2.65 -6.77
N TYR A 80 -15.74 2.55 -5.48
CA TYR A 80 -16.96 1.87 -5.00
C TYR A 80 -18.22 2.65 -5.34
N ILE A 81 -18.23 3.99 -5.11
CA ILE A 81 -19.40 4.87 -5.35
C ILE A 81 -19.69 4.99 -6.84
N LEU A 82 -18.68 5.33 -7.64
CA LEU A 82 -18.87 5.63 -9.06
C LEU A 82 -19.13 4.40 -9.91
N ASN A 83 -18.71 3.21 -9.47
CA ASN A 83 -18.99 1.88 -10.05
C ASN A 83 -19.02 1.83 -11.59
N ASN A 84 -18.14 2.60 -12.25
CA ASN A 84 -18.03 2.66 -13.71
C ASN A 84 -16.75 1.93 -14.17
N LYS A 85 -16.78 1.32 -15.36
CA LYS A 85 -15.64 0.58 -15.95
C LYS A 85 -14.40 1.47 -16.11
N TRP A 86 -14.57 2.71 -16.54
CA TRP A 86 -13.48 3.68 -16.70
C TRP A 86 -12.88 4.11 -15.36
N THR A 87 -13.74 4.41 -14.40
CA THR A 87 -13.31 4.76 -13.04
C THR A 87 -12.56 3.60 -12.37
N SER A 88 -13.03 2.37 -12.54
CA SER A 88 -12.36 1.19 -11.99
C SER A 88 -10.96 1.00 -12.60
N ARG A 89 -10.81 1.16 -13.93
CA ARG A 89 -9.49 1.09 -14.59
C ARG A 89 -8.55 2.19 -14.09
N GLY A 90 -9.03 3.43 -14.03
CA GLY A 90 -8.27 4.56 -13.48
C GLY A 90 -7.86 4.34 -12.02
N ALA A 91 -8.78 3.83 -11.20
CA ALA A 91 -8.52 3.52 -9.79
C ALA A 91 -7.45 2.44 -9.61
N HIS A 92 -7.39 1.40 -10.46
CA HIS A 92 -6.32 0.41 -10.44
C HIS A 92 -4.96 1.00 -10.78
N ILE A 93 -4.89 1.92 -11.76
CA ILE A 93 -3.64 2.62 -12.10
C ILE A 93 -3.19 3.48 -10.91
N LEU A 94 -4.10 4.28 -10.34
CA LEU A 94 -3.80 5.11 -9.17
C LEU A 94 -3.36 4.28 -7.98
N ALA A 95 -4.00 3.13 -7.73
CA ALA A 95 -3.62 2.22 -6.66
C ALA A 95 -2.19 1.67 -6.86
N VAL A 96 -1.79 1.35 -8.11
CA VAL A 96 -0.40 0.93 -8.43
C VAL A 96 0.58 2.06 -8.17
N LEU A 97 0.27 3.29 -8.58
CA LEU A 97 1.15 4.45 -8.34
C LEU A 97 1.33 4.72 -6.84
N VAL A 98 0.24 4.67 -6.07
CA VAL A 98 0.31 4.84 -4.61
C VAL A 98 1.05 3.68 -3.95
N ALA A 99 0.86 2.44 -4.43
CA ALA A 99 1.60 1.27 -3.92
C ALA A 99 3.11 1.38 -4.20
N ALA A 100 3.51 1.91 -5.36
CA ALA A 100 4.92 2.17 -5.69
C ALA A 100 5.50 3.27 -4.79
N ALA A 101 4.78 4.37 -4.58
CA ALA A 101 5.17 5.41 -3.65
C ALA A 101 5.27 4.89 -2.21
N LEU A 102 4.33 4.04 -1.79
CA LEU A 102 4.35 3.40 -0.48
C LEU A 102 5.60 2.53 -0.29
N LEU A 103 5.98 1.75 -1.30
CA LEU A 103 7.21 0.95 -1.26
C LEU A 103 8.46 1.82 -1.17
N ASP A 104 8.51 2.91 -1.94
CA ASP A 104 9.62 3.87 -1.89
C ASP A 104 9.78 4.48 -0.48
N ARG A 105 8.68 4.95 0.15
CA ARG A 105 8.70 5.50 1.51
C ARG A 105 9.03 4.45 2.56
N SER A 106 8.55 3.22 2.40
CA SER A 106 8.89 2.11 3.29
C SER A 106 10.37 1.74 3.20
N TYR A 107 10.95 1.78 2.01
CA TYR A 107 12.38 1.56 1.80
C TYR A 107 13.23 2.65 2.45
N GLN A 108 12.84 3.92 2.29
CA GLN A 108 13.52 5.05 2.95
C GLN A 108 13.43 4.93 4.48
N LEU A 109 12.25 4.57 5.01
CA LEU A 109 12.06 4.39 6.45
C LEU A 109 12.95 3.28 7.01
N LEU A 110 13.00 2.12 6.36
CA LEU A 110 13.88 1.03 6.75
C LEU A 110 15.36 1.41 6.60
N GLY A 111 15.70 2.15 5.54
CA GLY A 111 17.06 2.61 5.29
C GLY A 111 17.59 3.58 6.34
N THR A 112 16.74 4.50 6.81
CA THR A 112 17.09 5.42 7.89
C THR A 112 17.20 4.70 9.24
N GLU A 113 16.32 3.74 9.51
CA GLU A 113 16.37 2.91 10.71
C GLU A 113 17.66 2.06 10.79
N ARG A 114 18.05 1.45 9.66
CA ARG A 114 19.26 0.63 9.55
C ARG A 114 20.54 1.43 9.33
N GLY A 115 20.46 2.77 9.17
CA GLY A 115 21.58 3.68 9.03
C GLY A 115 22.33 3.62 7.69
N PHE A 116 21.74 3.01 6.63
CA PHE A 116 22.35 3.01 5.30
C PHE A 116 21.78 4.08 4.35
N ILE A 117 20.71 4.76 4.74
CA ILE A 117 20.21 5.96 4.09
C ILE A 117 20.29 7.12 5.08
N PHE A 118 21.09 8.11 4.75
CA PHE A 118 21.12 9.39 5.46
C PHE A 118 20.14 10.32 4.74
N GLY A 119 18.85 10.18 5.04
CA GLY A 119 17.81 11.06 4.49
C GLY A 119 17.77 12.39 5.23
N ASP A 120 17.36 13.44 4.53
CA ASP A 120 17.01 14.73 5.13
C ASP A 120 15.69 14.58 5.89
N CYS A 121 15.79 14.12 7.13
CA CYS A 121 14.66 13.93 8.04
C CYS A 121 14.28 15.25 8.70
N GLY A 122 14.08 16.30 7.89
CA GLY A 122 13.54 17.57 8.33
C GLY A 122 12.09 17.43 8.82
N PHE A 123 11.55 18.51 9.37
CA PHE A 123 10.14 18.57 9.80
C PHE A 123 9.18 18.93 8.65
N ASP A 124 9.70 19.10 7.43
CA ASP A 124 8.90 19.39 6.25
C ASP A 124 8.35 18.09 5.63
N LEU A 125 7.03 18.02 5.48
CA LEU A 125 6.36 16.87 4.87
C LEU A 125 6.65 16.72 3.37
N GLY A 126 7.22 17.76 2.71
CA GLY A 126 7.45 17.78 1.28
C GLY A 126 6.15 17.73 0.46
N LEU A 127 5.02 18.11 1.07
CA LEU A 127 3.74 18.19 0.38
C LEU A 127 3.63 19.52 -0.40
N PRO A 128 2.90 19.54 -1.53
CA PRO A 128 2.65 20.77 -2.25
C PRO A 128 1.95 21.81 -1.36
N SER A 129 2.28 23.08 -1.50
CA SER A 129 1.73 24.17 -0.69
C SER A 129 0.21 24.33 -0.77
N TRP A 130 -0.43 23.76 -1.81
CA TRP A 130 -1.88 23.71 -1.95
C TRP A 130 -2.56 22.59 -1.15
N LEU A 131 -1.78 21.68 -0.54
CA LEU A 131 -2.29 20.57 0.28
C LEU A 131 -1.60 20.55 1.66
N PRO A 132 -1.83 21.57 2.52
CA PRO A 132 -1.21 21.65 3.83
C PRO A 132 -1.95 20.76 4.84
N LEU A 133 -1.76 19.44 4.75
CA LEU A 133 -2.44 18.45 5.60
C LEU A 133 -2.07 18.60 7.08
N ASP A 134 -0.89 19.07 7.37
CA ASP A 134 -0.38 19.34 8.72
C ASP A 134 -1.14 20.47 9.41
N SER A 135 -1.54 21.51 8.66
CA SER A 135 -2.33 22.61 9.19
C SER A 135 -3.83 22.32 9.25
N TRP A 136 -4.36 21.51 8.32
CA TRP A 136 -5.78 21.12 8.30
C TRP A 136 -6.12 20.07 9.36
N PHE A 137 -5.24 19.08 9.54
CA PHE A 137 -5.43 17.96 10.46
C PHE A 137 -4.17 17.73 11.30
N PRO A 138 -3.79 18.65 12.20
CA PRO A 138 -2.54 18.57 12.97
C PRO A 138 -2.47 17.29 13.81
N HIS A 139 -3.60 16.80 14.32
CA HIS A 139 -3.65 15.55 15.10
C HIS A 139 -3.26 14.30 14.29
N LEU A 140 -3.37 14.34 12.97
CA LEU A 140 -3.07 13.18 12.10
C LEU A 140 -1.72 13.30 11.40
N PHE A 141 -1.31 14.53 11.06
CA PHE A 141 -0.21 14.79 10.13
C PHE A 141 0.90 15.68 10.70
N ARG A 142 0.88 15.98 12.00
CA ARG A 142 1.97 16.72 12.63
C ARG A 142 3.18 15.80 12.81
N VAL A 143 4.35 16.27 12.37
CA VAL A 143 5.63 15.61 12.60
C VAL A 143 6.12 15.99 14.00
N GLU A 144 6.46 15.00 14.82
CA GLU A 144 6.84 15.21 16.21
C GLU A 144 8.22 14.63 16.56
N SER A 145 8.80 13.80 15.67
CA SER A 145 10.12 13.21 15.86
C SER A 145 10.96 13.18 14.59
N SER A 146 12.29 13.09 14.75
CA SER A 146 13.22 12.82 13.65
C SER A 146 13.12 11.35 13.20
N CYS A 147 13.52 11.07 11.96
CA CYS A 147 13.61 9.69 11.48
C CYS A 147 14.80 8.95 12.13
N GLY A 148 14.72 7.62 12.15
CA GLY A 148 15.80 6.76 12.66
C GLY A 148 15.35 5.79 13.75
N TYR A 149 14.15 5.98 14.29
CA TYR A 149 13.54 5.05 15.24
C TYR A 149 12.14 4.69 14.79
N THR A 150 11.84 3.40 14.71
CA THR A 150 10.48 2.90 14.52
C THR A 150 10.12 1.92 15.66
N PRO A 151 8.89 1.97 16.19
CA PRO A 151 8.49 1.08 17.26
C PRO A 151 8.48 -0.38 16.80
N GLU A 152 8.84 -1.27 17.72
CA GLU A 152 8.68 -2.71 17.52
C GLU A 152 7.20 -3.08 17.58
N LEU A 153 6.74 -3.90 16.62
CA LEU A 153 5.37 -4.41 16.59
C LEU A 153 5.21 -5.63 17.49
N VAL A 154 5.70 -6.78 17.04
CA VAL A 154 5.60 -8.07 17.73
C VAL A 154 6.82 -8.90 17.34
N PHE A 155 7.34 -9.69 18.29
CA PHE A 155 8.48 -10.61 18.07
C PHE A 155 9.78 -9.92 17.56
N GLY A 156 10.01 -8.65 17.91
CA GLY A 156 11.21 -7.93 17.47
C GLY A 156 11.20 -7.48 16.01
N ILE A 157 10.05 -7.57 15.33
CA ILE A 157 9.88 -7.02 13.98
C ILE A 157 9.52 -5.54 14.12
N THR A 158 10.30 -4.66 13.48
CA THR A 158 10.02 -3.23 13.49
C THR A 158 8.87 -2.87 12.56
N MET A 159 8.24 -1.73 12.81
CA MET A 159 7.15 -1.23 11.95
C MET A 159 7.65 -1.00 10.52
N ALA A 160 8.91 -0.57 10.31
CA ALA A 160 9.50 -0.40 8.99
C ALA A 160 9.67 -1.72 8.24
N GLU A 161 10.11 -2.78 8.92
CA GLU A 161 10.24 -4.12 8.32
C GLU A 161 8.89 -4.70 7.90
N ALA A 162 7.88 -4.58 8.75
CA ALA A 162 6.53 -5.01 8.41
C ALA A 162 5.95 -4.23 7.22
N LEU A 163 6.22 -2.92 7.18
CA LEU A 163 5.71 -2.03 6.15
C LEU A 163 6.34 -2.32 4.77
N ILE A 164 7.64 -2.63 4.70
CA ILE A 164 8.29 -2.95 3.41
C ILE A 164 7.81 -4.29 2.85
N VAL A 165 7.57 -5.28 3.70
CA VAL A 165 6.99 -6.56 3.26
C VAL A 165 5.57 -6.34 2.75
N PHE A 166 4.75 -5.62 3.52
CA PHE A 166 3.38 -5.30 3.13
C PHE A 166 3.32 -4.53 1.81
N SER A 167 4.10 -3.45 1.66
CA SER A 167 4.10 -2.62 0.46
C SER A 167 4.58 -3.36 -0.79
N SER A 168 5.57 -4.26 -0.64
CA SER A 168 6.05 -5.12 -1.73
C SER A 168 4.96 -6.08 -2.21
N VAL A 169 4.31 -6.79 -1.30
CA VAL A 169 3.20 -7.72 -1.61
C VAL A 169 2.03 -6.95 -2.22
N PHE A 170 1.69 -5.79 -1.64
CA PHE A 170 0.60 -4.95 -2.11
C PHE A 170 0.85 -4.40 -3.51
N LEU A 171 2.09 -3.99 -3.83
CA LEU A 171 2.47 -3.54 -5.18
C LEU A 171 2.32 -4.67 -6.20
N LEU A 172 2.85 -5.86 -5.92
CA LEU A 172 2.73 -7.02 -6.82
C LEU A 172 1.26 -7.40 -7.06
N PHE A 173 0.46 -7.39 -6.00
CA PHE A 173 -0.98 -7.67 -6.08
C PHE A 173 -1.72 -6.61 -6.92
N SER A 174 -1.46 -5.32 -6.67
CA SER A 174 -2.07 -4.21 -7.40
C SER A 174 -1.69 -4.22 -8.88
N LEU A 175 -0.43 -4.52 -9.21
CA LEU A 175 0.03 -4.72 -10.59
C LEU A 175 -0.74 -5.87 -11.28
N GLY A 176 -0.86 -7.00 -10.61
CA GLY A 176 -1.62 -8.13 -11.13
C GLY A 176 -3.08 -7.77 -11.43
N LEU A 177 -3.75 -7.05 -10.52
CA LEU A 177 -5.13 -6.60 -10.72
C LEU A 177 -5.25 -5.56 -11.84
N ALA A 178 -4.29 -4.62 -11.93
CA ALA A 178 -4.27 -3.63 -13.02
C ALA A 178 -4.15 -4.32 -14.38
N VAL A 179 -3.17 -5.22 -14.55
CA VAL A 179 -3.00 -5.99 -15.81
C VAL A 179 -4.28 -6.76 -16.16
N MET A 180 -4.90 -7.45 -15.18
CA MET A 180 -6.15 -8.19 -15.42
C MET A 180 -7.34 -7.29 -15.79
N SER A 181 -7.37 -6.06 -15.24
CA SER A 181 -8.39 -5.06 -15.59
C SER A 181 -8.29 -4.60 -17.04
N PHE A 182 -7.05 -4.51 -17.59
CA PHE A 182 -6.80 -4.14 -18.98
C PHE A 182 -6.96 -5.29 -19.98
N MET A 183 -6.68 -6.54 -19.56
CA MET A 183 -6.83 -7.73 -20.42
C MET A 183 -8.31 -8.11 -20.71
N ARG A 184 -9.26 -7.29 -20.30
CA ARG A 184 -10.67 -7.45 -20.65
C ARG A 184 -10.89 -7.00 -22.09
N LYS A 185 -10.98 -7.96 -23.02
CA LYS A 185 -11.52 -7.72 -24.35
C LYS A 185 -13.00 -7.31 -24.18
N ASP A 186 -13.34 -6.09 -24.61
CA ASP A 186 -14.72 -5.63 -24.65
C ASP A 186 -15.48 -6.52 -25.66
N ASN A 187 -16.26 -7.46 -25.17
CA ASN A 187 -17.32 -8.13 -25.91
C ASN A 187 -18.64 -7.51 -25.49
#